data_20768b662d276cef83620d929ba005b3
#
_entry.id   20768b662d276cef83620d929ba005b3
#
_cell.length_a   1.000
_cell.length_b   1.000
_cell.length_c   1.000
_cell.angle_alpha   90.00
_cell.angle_beta   90.00
_cell.angle_gamma   90.00
#
_symmetry.space_group_name_H-M   'P 1'
#
loop_
_entity.id
_entity.type
_entity.pdbx_description
1 polymer ?
#
loop_
_entity_poly.entity_id
_entity_poly.type
_entity_poly.pdbx_seq_one_letter_code
_entity_poly.pdbx_strand_id
1 'polypeptide(L)'
;LKRLDVMFEKLRARRHDARNWLLVRPGSLSSDPWQWCRVPGNQSGDWPPPASFLQDTIALVVPAAWCSHFLVPAPPGLKRHEWPMLLEDLLQQPVAQVQVHCLSRVGGQLELLVMERERISAWLADCEALGIAPACLWTELQLLPDQPPGQMLRWTRREDSCCKRGGEAGAQHWLTWPHLLGELPENWREPTEEMSGTWPDQWAPLGRVQNLLAADAARRVKTQRRPVLFSRSQRRLTGLCALLAFTWAAVAAVQFWQQVPVWKAQVEAVTGPVGNAQQAARSLGRLQAQQTDWRSRQQQVAELESAVAAWLAGQQGWGVSGNYFDGRSWRLVLNGDLAAPPLAHWQAMGKAVGATASVEPDTKPSLLTVNFDLGVQP
;
A
#
# COMPACT_ATOMS: atom_id res chain seq x y z
N LEU A 1 30.10 2.86 -7.49
CA LEU A 1 29.07 2.46 -6.52
C LEU A 1 28.25 1.27 -7.04
N LYS A 2 27.57 1.32 -8.20
CA LYS A 2 26.76 0.20 -8.74
C LYS A 2 27.50 -1.15 -8.89
N ARG A 3 28.80 -1.15 -9.21
CA ARG A 3 29.59 -2.41 -9.31
C ARG A 3 29.89 -3.04 -7.95
N LEU A 4 30.07 -2.23 -6.90
CA LEU A 4 30.28 -2.73 -5.53
C LEU A 4 28.97 -3.32 -4.97
N ASP A 5 27.83 -2.69 -5.20
CA ASP A 5 26.52 -3.21 -4.77
C ASP A 5 26.23 -4.58 -5.40
N VAL A 6 26.45 -4.74 -6.73
CA VAL A 6 26.30 -6.01 -7.42
C VAL A 6 27.26 -7.10 -6.90
N MET A 7 28.47 -6.71 -6.51
CA MET A 7 29.42 -7.65 -5.92
C MET A 7 29.03 -8.09 -4.51
N PHE A 8 28.55 -7.16 -3.69
CA PHE A 8 28.01 -7.48 -2.36
C PHE A 8 26.72 -8.31 -2.41
N GLU A 9 25.84 -8.05 -3.38
CA GLU A 9 24.67 -8.90 -3.62
C GLU A 9 25.06 -10.32 -4.04
N LYS A 10 26.00 -10.48 -4.98
CA LYS A 10 26.51 -11.80 -5.37
C LYS A 10 27.18 -12.55 -4.22
N LEU A 11 27.91 -11.87 -3.34
CA LEU A 11 28.52 -12.48 -2.16
C LEU A 11 27.46 -12.86 -1.10
N ARG A 12 26.41 -12.05 -0.93
CA ARG A 12 25.28 -12.39 -0.07
C ARG A 12 24.51 -13.59 -0.63
N ALA A 13 24.19 -13.60 -1.91
CA ALA A 13 23.52 -14.71 -2.56
C ALA A 13 24.30 -16.02 -2.38
N ARG A 14 25.60 -16.04 -2.68
CA ARG A 14 26.45 -17.23 -2.48
C ARG A 14 26.51 -17.72 -1.03
N ARG A 15 26.46 -16.84 -0.05
CA ARG A 15 26.43 -17.23 1.39
C ARG A 15 25.07 -17.78 1.80
N HIS A 16 23.98 -17.35 1.17
CA HIS A 16 22.64 -17.87 1.40
C HIS A 16 22.42 -19.21 0.70
N ASP A 17 22.93 -19.40 -0.52
CA ASP A 17 22.82 -20.67 -1.25
C ASP A 17 23.59 -21.82 -0.57
N ALA A 18 24.61 -21.51 0.24
CA ALA A 18 25.37 -22.51 1.01
C ALA A 18 24.73 -22.87 2.37
N ARG A 19 23.57 -22.29 2.72
CA ARG A 19 22.89 -22.56 4.01
C ARG A 19 21.83 -23.64 3.83
N ASN A 20 21.72 -24.47 4.84
CA ASN A 20 20.56 -25.34 4.96
C ASN A 20 19.34 -24.51 5.39
N TRP A 21 18.25 -24.73 4.69
CA TRP A 21 16.97 -24.13 4.99
C TRP A 21 15.99 -25.19 5.46
N LEU A 22 15.27 -24.89 6.52
CA LEU A 22 14.07 -25.61 6.93
C LEU A 22 12.87 -24.75 6.53
N LEU A 23 12.21 -25.15 5.45
CA LEU A 23 10.97 -24.55 4.99
C LEU A 23 9.83 -25.14 5.81
N VAL A 24 8.99 -24.30 6.39
CA VAL A 24 7.85 -24.73 7.21
C VAL A 24 6.59 -24.08 6.64
N ARG A 25 5.60 -24.90 6.31
CA ARG A 25 4.35 -24.47 5.68
C ARG A 25 3.18 -24.85 6.58
N PRO A 26 2.30 -23.88 6.95
CA PRO A 26 1.05 -24.20 7.64
C PRO A 26 0.14 -25.03 6.73
N GLY A 27 -0.73 -25.84 7.32
CA GLY A 27 -1.75 -26.57 6.58
C GLY A 27 -2.74 -25.64 5.87
N SER A 28 -3.41 -26.15 4.85
CA SER A 28 -4.43 -25.42 4.09
C SER A 28 -5.64 -25.08 4.96
N LEU A 29 -5.99 -25.95 5.87
CA LEU A 29 -7.01 -25.74 6.91
C LEU A 29 -6.34 -25.70 8.28
N SER A 30 -7.00 -25.11 9.26
CA SER A 30 -6.50 -25.06 10.64
C SER A 30 -6.35 -26.42 11.31
N SER A 31 -7.04 -27.43 10.78
CA SER A 31 -6.94 -28.85 11.22
C SER A 31 -5.80 -29.62 10.58
N ASP A 32 -5.24 -29.10 9.49
CA ASP A 32 -4.22 -29.83 8.74
C ASP A 32 -2.87 -29.71 9.44
N PRO A 33 -2.05 -30.78 9.42
CA PRO A 33 -0.73 -30.74 9.99
C PRO A 33 0.16 -29.74 9.23
N TRP A 34 1.01 -29.08 9.97
CA TRP A 34 2.08 -28.29 9.38
C TRP A 34 3.06 -29.19 8.65
N GLN A 35 3.60 -28.74 7.55
CA GLN A 35 4.55 -29.50 6.73
C GLN A 35 5.91 -28.81 6.73
N TRP A 36 6.95 -29.61 6.58
CA TRP A 36 8.30 -29.11 6.47
C TRP A 36 9.05 -29.72 5.29
N CYS A 37 10.01 -28.99 4.76
CA CYS A 37 10.95 -29.45 3.76
C CYS A 37 12.34 -28.85 4.03
N ARG A 38 13.35 -29.69 3.99
CA ARG A 38 14.75 -29.28 4.14
C ARG A 38 15.41 -29.10 2.78
N VAL A 39 16.00 -27.93 2.55
CA VAL A 39 16.72 -27.62 1.30
C VAL A 39 18.15 -27.19 1.64
N PRO A 40 19.18 -27.74 0.96
CA PRO A 40 19.15 -28.79 -0.06
C PRO A 40 18.88 -30.18 0.57
N GLY A 41 18.50 -31.13 -0.29
CA GLY A 41 18.27 -32.53 0.12
C GLY A 41 16.82 -33.00 0.00
N ASN A 42 15.86 -32.07 -0.14
CA ASN A 42 14.43 -32.31 -0.39
C ASN A 42 13.79 -33.34 0.56
N GLN A 43 14.32 -33.43 1.79
CA GLN A 43 13.70 -34.23 2.84
C GLN A 43 12.47 -33.48 3.35
N SER A 44 11.33 -34.12 3.39
CA SER A 44 10.08 -33.48 3.79
C SER A 44 9.19 -34.41 4.61
N GLY A 45 8.24 -33.85 5.32
CA GLY A 45 7.27 -34.60 6.13
C GLY A 45 6.32 -33.65 6.85
N ASP A 46 5.49 -34.24 7.70
CA ASP A 46 4.59 -33.50 8.59
C ASP A 46 5.34 -33.05 9.86
N TRP A 47 4.88 -31.96 10.48
CA TRP A 47 5.45 -31.45 11.71
C TRP A 47 5.26 -32.43 12.87
N PRO A 48 6.25 -32.65 13.76
CA PRO A 48 7.54 -31.94 13.86
C PRO A 48 8.66 -32.56 13.01
N PRO A 49 9.62 -31.75 12.55
CA PRO A 49 10.82 -32.25 11.87
C PRO A 49 11.79 -32.92 12.86
N PRO A 50 12.77 -33.69 12.39
CA PRO A 50 13.88 -34.15 13.21
C PRO A 50 14.56 -33.01 13.97
N ALA A 51 14.91 -33.20 15.23
CA ALA A 51 15.47 -32.16 16.09
C ALA A 51 16.76 -31.53 15.53
N SER A 52 17.55 -32.29 14.75
CA SER A 52 18.75 -31.79 14.08
C SER A 52 18.46 -30.71 13.05
N PHE A 53 17.27 -30.69 12.42
CA PHE A 53 16.88 -29.72 11.39
C PHE A 53 16.42 -28.41 11.97
N LEU A 54 16.01 -28.36 13.23
CA LEU A 54 15.64 -27.12 13.93
C LEU A 54 16.82 -26.15 14.11
N GLN A 55 18.05 -26.60 13.87
CA GLN A 55 19.24 -25.75 13.87
C GLN A 55 19.46 -25.02 12.53
N ASP A 56 18.80 -25.48 11.46
CA ASP A 56 18.87 -24.85 10.16
C ASP A 56 18.17 -23.46 10.16
N THR A 57 18.33 -22.70 9.12
CA THR A 57 17.63 -21.42 9.00
C THR A 57 16.18 -21.68 8.63
N ILE A 58 15.25 -21.28 9.49
CA ILE A 58 13.81 -21.54 9.29
C ILE A 58 13.19 -20.44 8.43
N ALA A 59 12.44 -20.82 7.43
CA ALA A 59 11.60 -19.94 6.63
C ALA A 59 10.13 -20.41 6.70
N LEU A 60 9.24 -19.47 7.03
CA LEU A 60 7.80 -19.70 6.95
C LEU A 60 7.35 -19.54 5.51
N VAL A 61 6.69 -20.54 4.96
CA VAL A 61 6.20 -20.56 3.57
C VAL A 61 4.70 -20.41 3.57
N VAL A 62 4.21 -19.32 3.02
CA VAL A 62 2.78 -19.05 2.89
C VAL A 62 2.24 -19.87 1.72
N PRO A 63 1.18 -20.68 1.92
CA PRO A 63 0.54 -21.41 0.84
C PRO A 63 0.03 -20.46 -0.25
N ALA A 64 0.20 -20.85 -1.51
CA ALA A 64 -0.17 -20.01 -2.65
C ALA A 64 -1.65 -19.64 -2.70
N ALA A 65 -2.52 -20.52 -2.17
CA ALA A 65 -3.96 -20.26 -2.07
C ALA A 65 -4.32 -19.03 -1.19
N TRP A 66 -3.41 -18.59 -0.31
CA TRP A 66 -3.61 -17.44 0.57
C TRP A 66 -2.90 -16.17 0.09
N CYS A 67 -2.45 -16.20 -1.15
CA CYS A 67 -1.75 -15.10 -1.77
C CYS A 67 -2.47 -14.69 -3.05
N SER A 68 -2.66 -13.38 -3.24
CA SER A 68 -3.12 -12.81 -4.51
C SER A 68 -1.96 -12.07 -5.16
N HIS A 69 -1.77 -12.29 -6.46
CA HIS A 69 -0.70 -11.69 -7.24
C HIS A 69 -1.29 -10.75 -8.30
N PHE A 70 -0.76 -9.53 -8.37
CA PHE A 70 -1.23 -8.50 -9.28
C PHE A 70 -0.06 -7.89 -10.04
N LEU A 71 -0.29 -7.66 -11.33
CA LEU A 71 0.56 -6.83 -12.18
C LEU A 71 -0.21 -5.55 -12.49
N VAL A 72 0.25 -4.43 -11.96
CA VAL A 72 -0.41 -3.14 -12.10
C VAL A 72 0.53 -2.08 -12.68
N PRO A 73 0.04 -1.11 -13.46
CA PRO A 73 0.85 -0.01 -13.93
C PRO A 73 1.52 0.74 -12.78
N ALA A 74 2.79 1.12 -12.96
CA ALA A 74 3.58 1.85 -11.97
C ALA A 74 3.70 3.32 -12.37
N PRO A 75 2.83 4.23 -11.91
CA PRO A 75 2.97 5.65 -12.18
C PRO A 75 4.33 6.20 -11.70
N PRO A 76 4.90 7.20 -12.38
CA PRO A 76 6.12 7.84 -11.94
C PRO A 76 5.94 8.47 -10.56
N GLY A 77 6.93 8.30 -9.66
CA GLY A 77 6.91 8.91 -8.33
C GLY A 77 6.07 8.19 -7.27
N LEU A 78 5.41 7.08 -7.62
CA LEU A 78 4.59 6.30 -6.68
C LEU A 78 5.41 5.82 -5.48
N LYS A 79 4.93 6.12 -4.28
CA LYS A 79 5.55 5.75 -3.00
C LYS A 79 5.02 4.41 -2.49
N ARG A 80 5.80 3.75 -1.62
CA ARG A 80 5.45 2.43 -1.08
C ARG A 80 4.10 2.38 -0.35
N HIS A 81 3.74 3.43 0.37
CA HIS A 81 2.49 3.49 1.12
C HIS A 81 1.25 3.70 0.23
N GLU A 82 1.46 4.04 -1.05
CA GLU A 82 0.40 4.23 -2.05
C GLU A 82 0.09 2.94 -2.83
N TRP A 83 0.95 1.91 -2.76
CA TRP A 83 0.72 0.65 -3.48
C TRP A 83 -0.62 -0.01 -3.17
N PRO A 84 -1.09 -0.05 -1.91
CA PRO A 84 -2.39 -0.64 -1.61
C PRO A 84 -3.56 0.07 -2.29
N MET A 85 -3.46 1.39 -2.54
CA MET A 85 -4.51 2.17 -3.22
C MET A 85 -4.68 1.76 -4.69
N LEU A 86 -3.60 1.28 -5.34
CA LEU A 86 -3.69 0.77 -6.72
C LEU A 86 -4.53 -0.51 -6.82
N LEU A 87 -4.78 -1.16 -5.70
CA LEU A 87 -5.47 -2.44 -5.64
C LEU A 87 -6.88 -2.32 -5.06
N GLU A 88 -7.33 -1.11 -4.66
CA GLU A 88 -8.59 -0.91 -3.95
C GLU A 88 -9.78 -1.48 -4.72
N ASP A 89 -9.83 -1.26 -6.03
CA ASP A 89 -10.90 -1.77 -6.91
C ASP A 89 -10.74 -3.26 -7.28
N LEU A 90 -9.57 -3.86 -7.01
CA LEU A 90 -9.25 -5.24 -7.36
C LEU A 90 -9.39 -6.20 -6.18
N LEU A 91 -9.43 -5.67 -4.96
CA LEU A 91 -9.50 -6.46 -3.73
C LEU A 91 -10.95 -6.67 -3.31
N GLN A 92 -11.27 -7.89 -2.87
CA GLN A 92 -12.56 -8.21 -2.26
C GLN A 92 -12.67 -7.79 -0.79
N GLN A 93 -11.57 -7.43 -0.16
CA GLN A 93 -11.48 -7.07 1.24
C GLN A 93 -10.81 -5.69 1.40
N PRO A 94 -11.10 -4.96 2.51
CA PRO A 94 -10.54 -3.65 2.75
C PRO A 94 -9.01 -3.64 2.74
N VAL A 95 -8.43 -2.63 2.13
CA VAL A 95 -6.96 -2.43 2.03
C VAL A 95 -6.26 -2.47 3.40
N ALA A 96 -6.94 -2.03 4.47
CA ALA A 96 -6.40 -2.06 5.82
C ALA A 96 -6.17 -3.48 6.37
N GLN A 97 -6.90 -4.48 5.88
CA GLN A 97 -6.80 -5.87 6.32
C GLN A 97 -5.72 -6.65 5.59
N VAL A 98 -5.17 -6.11 4.52
CA VAL A 98 -4.15 -6.78 3.72
C VAL A 98 -2.76 -6.20 3.95
N GLN A 99 -1.77 -7.02 3.65
CA GLN A 99 -0.36 -6.64 3.58
C GLN A 99 0.09 -6.75 2.11
N VAL A 100 0.58 -5.64 1.56
CA VAL A 100 1.01 -5.55 0.16
C VAL A 100 2.52 -5.49 0.09
N HIS A 101 3.10 -6.37 -0.71
CA HIS A 101 4.53 -6.44 -0.98
C HIS A 101 4.79 -6.24 -2.48
N CYS A 102 5.78 -5.44 -2.81
CA CYS A 102 6.26 -5.34 -4.19
C CYS A 102 7.39 -6.35 -4.39
N LEU A 103 7.19 -7.31 -5.26
CA LEU A 103 8.19 -8.31 -5.61
C LEU A 103 9.18 -7.78 -6.63
N SER A 104 8.68 -7.09 -7.65
CA SER A 104 9.51 -6.51 -8.70
C SER A 104 8.87 -5.25 -9.29
N ARG A 105 9.70 -4.48 -9.99
CA ARG A 105 9.25 -3.37 -10.83
C ARG A 105 9.91 -3.50 -12.19
N VAL A 106 9.15 -3.94 -13.17
CA VAL A 106 9.66 -4.27 -14.50
C VAL A 106 8.74 -3.69 -15.57
N GLY A 107 9.30 -3.12 -16.62
CA GLY A 107 8.53 -2.62 -17.78
C GLY A 107 7.49 -1.54 -17.46
N GLY A 108 7.69 -0.75 -16.37
CA GLY A 108 6.69 0.23 -15.95
C GLY A 108 5.50 -0.37 -15.20
N GLN A 109 5.57 -1.65 -14.83
CA GLN A 109 4.59 -2.34 -13.98
C GLN A 109 5.17 -2.67 -12.61
N LEU A 110 4.30 -2.75 -11.61
CA LEU A 110 4.57 -3.28 -10.28
C LEU A 110 4.00 -4.67 -10.18
N GLU A 111 4.85 -5.59 -9.76
CA GLU A 111 4.47 -6.94 -9.37
C GLU A 111 4.18 -6.92 -7.86
N LEU A 112 2.90 -6.97 -7.51
CA LEU A 112 2.43 -6.85 -6.14
C LEU A 112 1.89 -8.19 -5.66
N LEU A 113 2.28 -8.55 -4.45
CA LEU A 113 1.78 -9.69 -3.72
C LEU A 113 0.95 -9.20 -2.55
N VAL A 114 -0.23 -9.77 -2.41
CA VAL A 114 -1.19 -9.41 -1.36
C VAL A 114 -1.49 -10.62 -0.51
N MET A 115 -1.48 -10.43 0.79
CA MET A 115 -1.78 -11.45 1.79
C MET A 115 -2.63 -10.85 2.92
N GLU A 116 -3.47 -11.65 3.53
CA GLU A 116 -4.27 -11.25 4.69
C GLU A 116 -3.36 -11.05 5.92
N ARG A 117 -3.45 -9.85 6.53
CA ARG A 117 -2.59 -9.46 7.66
C ARG A 117 -2.83 -10.31 8.91
N GLU A 118 -4.08 -10.55 9.22
CA GLU A 118 -4.50 -11.29 10.41
C GLU A 118 -3.99 -12.74 10.35
N ARG A 119 -4.12 -13.37 9.20
CA ARG A 119 -3.66 -14.74 8.97
C ARG A 119 -2.14 -14.89 9.11
N ILE A 120 -1.37 -13.95 8.54
CA ILE A 120 0.09 -13.96 8.72
C ILE A 120 0.44 -13.81 10.20
N SER A 121 -0.26 -12.92 10.91
CA SER A 121 -0.03 -12.71 12.34
C SER A 121 -0.35 -13.95 13.16
N ALA A 122 -1.44 -14.68 12.81
CA ALA A 122 -1.80 -15.95 13.44
C ALA A 122 -0.72 -17.00 13.21
N TRP A 123 -0.25 -17.21 11.98
CA TRP A 123 0.81 -18.18 11.70
C TRP A 123 2.13 -17.84 12.38
N LEU A 124 2.46 -16.57 12.52
CA LEU A 124 3.66 -16.16 13.28
C LEU A 124 3.50 -16.43 14.77
N ALA A 125 2.29 -16.27 15.32
CA ALA A 125 1.98 -16.64 16.71
C ALA A 125 2.04 -18.16 16.91
N ASP A 126 1.53 -18.94 15.95
CA ASP A 126 1.65 -20.42 15.96
C ASP A 126 3.11 -20.85 15.91
N CYS A 127 3.94 -20.22 15.08
CA CYS A 127 5.39 -20.45 15.08
C CYS A 127 6.01 -20.22 16.46
N GLU A 128 5.62 -19.13 17.12
CA GLU A 128 6.10 -18.79 18.47
C GLU A 128 5.67 -19.85 19.48
N ALA A 129 4.40 -20.33 19.41
CA ALA A 129 3.89 -21.39 20.24
C ALA A 129 4.61 -22.74 20.01
N LEU A 130 5.04 -23.01 18.77
CA LEU A 130 5.86 -24.17 18.41
C LEU A 130 7.34 -23.99 18.77
N GLY A 131 7.75 -22.86 19.33
CA GLY A 131 9.13 -22.55 19.70
C GLY A 131 10.06 -22.31 18.50
N ILE A 132 9.50 -21.97 17.33
CA ILE A 132 10.25 -21.68 16.12
C ILE A 132 10.20 -20.17 15.80
N ALA A 133 11.33 -19.64 15.35
CA ALA A 133 11.46 -18.23 14.97
C ALA A 133 11.86 -18.13 13.48
N PRO A 134 10.89 -17.92 12.56
CA PRO A 134 11.22 -17.87 11.15
C PRO A 134 12.07 -16.64 10.84
N ALA A 135 13.17 -16.87 10.13
CA ALA A 135 14.07 -15.81 9.67
C ALA A 135 13.53 -15.09 8.42
N CYS A 136 12.72 -15.81 7.64
CA CYS A 136 12.13 -15.33 6.41
C CYS A 136 10.67 -15.76 6.33
N LEU A 137 9.88 -14.95 5.61
CA LEU A 137 8.55 -15.26 5.13
C LEU A 137 8.60 -15.26 3.62
N TRP A 138 8.22 -16.35 2.99
CA TRP A 138 8.15 -16.51 1.55
C TRP A 138 6.79 -17.07 1.15
N THR A 139 6.44 -16.97 -0.12
CA THR A 139 5.29 -17.70 -0.67
C THR A 139 5.78 -18.87 -1.49
N GLU A 140 4.95 -19.90 -1.62
CA GLU A 140 5.26 -21.08 -2.44
C GLU A 140 5.67 -20.71 -3.87
N LEU A 141 4.96 -19.77 -4.49
CA LEU A 141 5.21 -19.34 -5.87
C LEU A 141 6.53 -18.57 -6.04
N GLN A 142 7.04 -17.90 -4.98
CA GLN A 142 8.38 -17.32 -5.01
C GLN A 142 9.49 -18.39 -4.98
N LEU A 143 9.18 -19.56 -4.44
CA LEU A 143 10.13 -20.67 -4.34
C LEU A 143 10.28 -21.44 -5.66
N LEU A 144 9.34 -21.27 -6.59
CA LEU A 144 9.44 -21.84 -7.93
C LEU A 144 10.41 -21.04 -8.81
N PRO A 145 11.17 -21.72 -9.68
CA PRO A 145 12.06 -21.04 -10.64
C PRO A 145 11.31 -20.02 -11.49
N ASP A 146 11.99 -18.90 -11.80
CA ASP A 146 11.44 -17.92 -12.74
C ASP A 146 11.42 -18.52 -14.14
N GLN A 147 10.31 -18.29 -14.84
CA GLN A 147 10.10 -18.84 -16.17
C GLN A 147 10.53 -17.83 -17.25
N PRO A 148 11.20 -18.28 -18.32
CA PRO A 148 11.42 -17.47 -19.51
C PRO A 148 10.11 -17.02 -20.15
N PRO A 149 10.10 -15.92 -20.92
CA PRO A 149 8.90 -15.46 -21.63
C PRO A 149 8.27 -16.57 -22.47
N GLY A 150 6.95 -16.75 -22.33
CA GLY A 150 6.18 -17.77 -23.03
C GLY A 150 6.29 -19.20 -22.45
N GLN A 151 7.17 -19.43 -21.49
CA GLN A 151 7.24 -20.71 -20.79
C GLN A 151 6.38 -20.71 -19.54
N MET A 152 5.86 -21.88 -19.19
CA MET A 152 5.00 -22.07 -18.02
C MET A 152 5.41 -23.34 -17.27
N LEU A 153 5.58 -23.17 -15.96
CA LEU A 153 5.76 -24.25 -15.01
C LEU A 153 4.43 -24.51 -14.31
N ARG A 154 4.01 -25.78 -14.24
CA ARG A 154 2.88 -26.25 -13.44
C ARG A 154 3.39 -27.17 -12.34
N TRP A 155 3.02 -26.82 -11.11
CA TRP A 155 3.25 -27.69 -9.96
C TRP A 155 1.89 -28.20 -9.45
N THR A 156 1.62 -29.49 -9.70
CA THR A 156 0.37 -30.14 -9.35
C THR A 156 0.48 -30.77 -7.96
N ARG A 157 -0.43 -30.40 -7.08
CA ARG A 157 -0.57 -30.95 -5.74
C ARG A 157 -1.88 -31.73 -5.63
N ARG A 158 -2.18 -32.24 -4.42
CA ARG A 158 -3.40 -33.01 -4.18
C ARG A 158 -4.67 -32.20 -4.40
N GLU A 159 -4.71 -30.95 -3.99
CA GLU A 159 -5.92 -30.12 -3.94
C GLU A 159 -5.94 -29.00 -4.99
N ASP A 160 -4.78 -28.59 -5.47
CA ASP A 160 -4.64 -27.48 -6.37
C ASP A 160 -3.44 -27.64 -7.33
N SER A 161 -3.38 -26.76 -8.31
CA SER A 161 -2.24 -26.60 -9.20
C SER A 161 -1.70 -25.18 -9.08
N CYS A 162 -0.41 -25.03 -8.82
CA CYS A 162 0.30 -23.77 -8.82
C CYS A 162 1.00 -23.58 -10.17
N CYS A 163 0.66 -22.52 -10.89
CA CYS A 163 1.21 -22.24 -12.21
C CYS A 163 2.01 -20.94 -12.15
N LYS A 164 3.20 -20.95 -12.74
CA LYS A 164 4.06 -19.77 -12.91
C LYS A 164 4.47 -19.66 -14.37
N ARG A 165 4.17 -18.51 -14.99
CA ARG A 165 4.45 -18.27 -16.41
C ARG A 165 5.28 -17.01 -16.58
N GLY A 166 6.32 -17.09 -17.42
CA GLY A 166 7.12 -15.96 -17.82
C GLY A 166 6.36 -15.04 -18.78
N GLY A 167 6.29 -13.78 -18.42
CA GLY A 167 5.73 -12.70 -19.24
C GLY A 167 6.81 -11.89 -19.95
N GLU A 168 6.37 -10.85 -20.65
CA GLU A 168 7.28 -9.90 -21.31
C GLU A 168 8.11 -9.14 -20.29
N ALA A 169 9.28 -8.68 -20.71
CA ALA A 169 10.22 -7.92 -19.89
C ALA A 169 10.63 -8.58 -18.55
N GLY A 170 10.42 -9.91 -18.40
CA GLY A 170 10.79 -10.66 -17.18
C GLY A 170 9.75 -10.63 -16.08
N ALA A 171 8.55 -10.10 -16.33
CA ALA A 171 7.43 -10.22 -15.41
C ALA A 171 7.03 -11.69 -15.23
N GLN A 172 6.57 -12.06 -14.03
CA GLN A 172 6.08 -13.41 -13.75
C GLN A 172 4.57 -13.34 -13.48
N HIS A 173 3.81 -14.22 -14.14
CA HIS A 173 2.37 -14.37 -13.89
C HIS A 173 2.15 -15.61 -13.03
N TRP A 174 1.32 -15.50 -12.02
CA TRP A 174 1.06 -16.55 -11.05
C TRP A 174 -0.42 -16.90 -11.03
N LEU A 175 -0.72 -18.18 -10.95
CA LEU A 175 -2.07 -18.70 -10.76
C LEU A 175 -2.04 -19.88 -9.80
N THR A 176 -2.91 -19.86 -8.82
CA THR A 176 -3.22 -21.04 -8.00
C THR A 176 -4.65 -21.46 -8.33
N TRP A 177 -4.81 -22.70 -8.79
CA TRP A 177 -6.09 -23.21 -9.25
C TRP A 177 -6.52 -24.43 -8.44
N PRO A 178 -7.55 -24.31 -7.60
CA PRO A 178 -8.14 -25.44 -6.89
C PRO A 178 -8.76 -26.46 -7.86
N HIS A 179 -8.49 -27.75 -7.67
CA HIS A 179 -9.04 -28.80 -8.55
C HIS A 179 -10.57 -28.88 -8.50
N LEU A 180 -11.18 -28.42 -7.41
CA LEU A 180 -12.64 -28.30 -7.27
C LEU A 180 -13.29 -27.37 -8.31
N LEU A 181 -12.54 -26.44 -8.87
CA LEU A 181 -13.03 -25.53 -9.92
C LEU A 181 -13.00 -26.15 -11.33
N GLY A 182 -12.59 -27.44 -11.43
CA GLY A 182 -12.49 -28.14 -12.70
C GLY A 182 -11.22 -27.81 -13.48
N GLU A 183 -11.35 -27.78 -14.82
CA GLU A 183 -10.20 -27.54 -15.70
C GLU A 183 -9.59 -26.15 -15.55
N LEU A 184 -8.28 -26.07 -15.76
CA LEU A 184 -7.55 -24.80 -15.81
C LEU A 184 -8.09 -23.90 -16.93
N PRO A 185 -8.05 -22.57 -16.77
CA PRO A 185 -8.35 -21.64 -17.85
C PRO A 185 -7.48 -21.91 -19.09
N GLU A 186 -8.03 -21.70 -20.28
CA GLU A 186 -7.43 -22.10 -21.55
C GLU A 186 -5.95 -21.68 -21.70
N ASN A 187 -5.64 -20.45 -21.32
CA ASN A 187 -4.29 -19.90 -21.38
C ASN A 187 -3.30 -20.47 -20.35
N TRP A 188 -3.76 -21.40 -19.47
CA TRP A 188 -2.98 -22.07 -18.43
C TRP A 188 -2.98 -23.60 -18.58
N ARG A 189 -3.48 -24.14 -19.72
CA ARG A 189 -3.65 -25.59 -19.90
C ARG A 189 -2.37 -26.30 -20.33
N GLU A 190 -1.54 -25.63 -21.12
CA GLU A 190 -0.36 -26.25 -21.72
C GLU A 190 0.94 -25.77 -21.01
N PRO A 191 1.41 -26.46 -19.98
CA PRO A 191 2.67 -26.17 -19.34
C PRO A 191 3.85 -26.63 -20.20
N THR A 192 4.93 -25.85 -20.16
CA THR A 192 6.21 -26.24 -20.75
C THR A 192 6.94 -27.24 -19.86
N GLU A 193 6.73 -27.13 -18.55
CA GLU A 193 7.34 -27.98 -17.54
C GLU A 193 6.29 -28.34 -16.48
N GLU A 194 6.26 -29.60 -16.07
CA GLU A 194 5.36 -30.11 -15.01
C GLU A 194 6.16 -30.73 -13.89
N MET A 195 5.73 -30.45 -12.67
CA MET A 195 6.18 -31.13 -11.47
C MET A 195 4.98 -31.52 -10.61
N SER A 196 5.13 -32.52 -9.76
CA SER A 196 4.09 -32.99 -8.85
C SER A 196 4.66 -33.29 -7.48
N GLY A 197 3.78 -33.28 -6.47
CA GLY A 197 4.19 -33.60 -5.10
C GLY A 197 3.86 -32.51 -4.10
N THR A 198 4.08 -32.80 -2.83
CA THR A 198 3.81 -31.88 -1.71
C THR A 198 4.73 -30.66 -1.72
N TRP A 199 5.95 -30.85 -2.16
CA TRP A 199 6.97 -29.83 -2.35
C TRP A 199 7.54 -29.88 -3.76
N PRO A 200 8.02 -28.76 -4.33
CA PRO A 200 8.59 -28.77 -5.66
C PRO A 200 9.95 -29.47 -5.68
N ASP A 201 10.25 -30.12 -6.79
CA ASP A 201 11.56 -30.79 -7.00
C ASP A 201 12.66 -29.79 -7.35
N GLN A 202 12.27 -28.67 -7.95
CA GLN A 202 13.17 -27.57 -8.37
C GLN A 202 12.86 -26.31 -7.58
N TRP A 203 13.92 -25.64 -7.14
CA TRP A 203 13.83 -24.44 -6.32
C TRP A 203 14.43 -23.23 -7.00
N ALA A 204 13.80 -22.09 -6.84
CA ALA A 204 14.44 -20.82 -7.08
C ALA A 204 15.68 -20.68 -6.19
N PRO A 205 16.70 -19.90 -6.59
CA PRO A 205 17.85 -19.61 -5.74
C PRO A 205 17.37 -18.93 -4.44
N LEU A 206 17.25 -19.68 -3.32
CA LEU A 206 16.66 -19.22 -2.06
C LEU A 206 17.35 -17.97 -1.50
N GLY A 207 18.65 -17.80 -1.80
CA GLY A 207 19.38 -16.59 -1.44
C GLY A 207 18.92 -15.30 -2.13
N ARG A 208 18.14 -15.40 -3.20
CA ARG A 208 17.60 -14.28 -3.97
C ARG A 208 16.12 -14.02 -3.73
N VAL A 209 15.43 -14.98 -3.10
CA VAL A 209 14.00 -14.84 -2.80
C VAL A 209 13.80 -13.68 -1.83
N GLN A 210 12.90 -12.78 -2.18
CA GLN A 210 12.61 -11.60 -1.37
C GLN A 210 11.91 -12.02 -0.07
N ASN A 211 12.46 -11.59 1.06
CA ASN A 211 11.85 -11.81 2.36
C ASN A 211 10.67 -10.85 2.57
N LEU A 212 9.50 -11.41 2.85
CA LEU A 212 8.25 -10.68 3.05
C LEU A 212 7.98 -10.32 4.53
N LEU A 213 8.84 -10.76 5.47
CA LEU A 213 8.71 -10.33 6.87
C LEU A 213 8.85 -8.80 6.95
N ALA A 214 7.90 -8.16 7.65
CA ALA A 214 8.02 -6.75 7.96
C ALA A 214 9.35 -6.49 8.73
N ALA A 215 9.99 -5.37 8.45
CA ALA A 215 11.30 -5.03 9.04
C ALA A 215 11.32 -5.13 10.57
N ASP A 216 10.19 -4.87 11.22
CA ASP A 216 10.04 -4.95 12.68
C ASP A 216 9.97 -6.40 13.20
N ALA A 217 9.33 -7.31 12.46
CA ALA A 217 9.35 -8.74 12.79
C ALA A 217 10.75 -9.35 12.58
N ALA A 218 11.43 -8.96 11.51
CA ALA A 218 12.81 -9.37 11.25
C ALA A 218 13.81 -8.87 12.34
N ARG A 219 13.52 -7.75 13.00
CA ARG A 219 14.30 -7.25 14.13
C ARG A 219 14.12 -8.12 15.40
N ARG A 220 12.91 -8.56 15.71
CA ARG A 220 12.62 -9.42 16.86
C ARG A 220 13.36 -10.76 16.77
N VAL A 221 13.41 -11.36 15.58
CA VAL A 221 14.14 -12.61 15.33
C VAL A 221 15.66 -12.45 15.51
N LYS A 222 16.22 -11.28 15.16
CA LYS A 222 17.66 -11.03 15.35
C LYS A 222 18.07 -10.90 16.82
N THR A 223 17.18 -10.44 17.69
CA THR A 223 17.48 -10.26 19.13
C THR A 223 17.52 -11.57 19.92
N GLN A 224 16.85 -12.63 19.42
CA GLN A 224 16.89 -13.95 20.06
C GLN A 224 18.12 -14.81 19.69
N ARG A 225 18.88 -14.43 18.66
CA ARG A 225 20.15 -15.13 18.36
C ARG A 225 21.18 -14.79 19.44
N ARG A 226 21.64 -15.79 20.20
CA ARG A 226 22.76 -15.70 21.15
C ARG A 226 23.90 -14.88 20.54
N PRO A 227 24.52 -13.96 21.31
CA PRO A 227 25.61 -13.15 20.80
C PRO A 227 26.76 -14.07 20.39
N VAL A 228 26.99 -14.20 19.10
CA VAL A 228 28.20 -14.80 18.57
C VAL A 228 29.34 -13.87 19.03
N LEU A 229 30.20 -14.38 19.87
CA LEU A 229 31.39 -13.66 20.36
C LEU A 229 32.22 -13.21 19.16
N PHE A 230 32.16 -11.91 18.86
CA PHE A 230 32.92 -11.30 17.78
C PHE A 230 34.41 -11.61 17.92
N SER A 231 35.05 -12.06 16.85
CA SER A 231 36.50 -12.21 16.80
C SER A 231 37.20 -10.85 16.96
N ARG A 232 38.44 -10.82 17.42
CA ARG A 232 39.21 -9.57 17.64
C ARG A 232 39.28 -8.69 16.37
N SER A 233 39.32 -9.28 15.18
CA SER A 233 39.31 -8.58 13.90
C SER A 233 37.94 -7.95 13.59
N GLN A 234 36.87 -8.64 13.93
CA GLN A 234 35.51 -8.11 13.76
C GLN A 234 35.21 -6.93 14.70
N ARG A 235 35.74 -6.95 15.95
CA ARG A 235 35.63 -5.80 16.87
C ARG A 235 36.33 -4.56 16.35
N ARG A 236 37.48 -4.70 15.68
CA ARG A 236 38.20 -3.56 15.06
C ARG A 236 37.42 -3.01 13.87
N LEU A 237 36.81 -3.88 13.03
CA LEU A 237 36.00 -3.47 11.89
C LEU A 237 34.73 -2.77 12.35
N THR A 238 34.03 -3.30 13.37
CA THR A 238 32.86 -2.65 13.96
C THR A 238 33.18 -1.31 14.61
N GLY A 239 34.36 -1.19 15.25
CA GLY A 239 34.84 0.10 15.79
C GLY A 239 35.04 1.14 14.69
N LEU A 240 35.65 0.77 13.57
CA LEU A 240 35.87 1.67 12.43
C LEU A 240 34.52 2.08 11.77
N CYS A 241 33.60 1.13 11.58
CA CYS A 241 32.28 1.43 11.07
C CYS A 241 31.46 2.33 12.00
N ALA A 242 31.59 2.14 13.33
CA ALA A 242 30.94 3.00 14.31
C ALA A 242 31.49 4.43 14.27
N LEU A 243 32.78 4.58 14.11
CA LEU A 243 33.44 5.89 13.99
C LEU A 243 33.03 6.61 12.73
N LEU A 244 32.94 5.91 11.57
CA LEU A 244 32.45 6.47 10.33
C LEU A 244 30.94 6.84 10.41
N ALA A 245 30.15 6.05 11.08
CA ALA A 245 28.73 6.36 11.29
C ALA A 245 28.57 7.58 12.22
N PHE A 246 29.42 7.72 13.22
CA PHE A 246 29.38 8.88 14.13
C PHE A 246 29.83 10.17 13.43
N THR A 247 30.88 10.11 12.61
CA THR A 247 31.31 11.28 11.81
C THR A 247 30.22 11.69 10.80
N TRP A 248 29.58 10.70 10.16
CA TRP A 248 28.47 10.99 9.24
C TRP A 248 27.28 11.61 9.97
N ALA A 249 26.92 11.09 11.16
CA ALA A 249 25.86 11.65 12.00
C ALA A 249 26.16 13.08 12.45
N ALA A 250 27.42 13.37 12.80
CA ALA A 250 27.86 14.71 13.16
C ALA A 250 27.75 15.71 11.99
N VAL A 251 28.16 15.30 10.78
CA VAL A 251 28.00 16.11 9.56
C VAL A 251 26.52 16.34 9.24
N ALA A 252 25.68 15.32 9.35
CA ALA A 252 24.24 15.45 9.14
C ALA A 252 23.59 16.38 10.16
N ALA A 253 24.02 16.34 11.42
CA ALA A 253 23.54 17.25 12.47
C ALA A 253 23.92 18.72 12.17
N VAL A 254 25.14 18.96 11.72
CA VAL A 254 25.60 20.31 11.33
C VAL A 254 24.79 20.82 10.14
N GLN A 255 24.58 19.98 9.13
CA GLN A 255 23.74 20.34 7.97
C GLN A 255 22.29 20.65 8.38
N PHE A 256 21.72 19.85 9.28
CA PHE A 256 20.39 20.10 9.83
C PHE A 256 20.32 21.45 10.57
N TRP A 257 21.33 21.77 11.38
CA TRP A 257 21.40 23.04 12.08
C TRP A 257 21.51 24.24 11.12
N GLN A 258 22.23 24.10 10.02
CA GLN A 258 22.30 25.14 8.98
C GLN A 258 20.98 25.34 8.23
N GLN A 259 20.11 24.33 8.18
CA GLN A 259 18.80 24.45 7.54
C GLN A 259 17.74 25.10 8.43
N VAL A 260 17.93 25.09 9.76
CA VAL A 260 16.95 25.69 10.71
C VAL A 260 16.60 27.16 10.41
N PRO A 261 17.58 28.07 10.11
CA PRO A 261 17.25 29.44 9.77
C PRO A 261 16.48 29.56 8.46
N VAL A 262 16.75 28.71 7.48
CA VAL A 262 16.02 28.69 6.20
C VAL A 262 14.55 28.27 6.41
N TRP A 263 14.33 27.24 7.23
CA TRP A 263 12.97 26.80 7.57
C TRP A 263 12.22 27.85 8.39
N LYS A 264 12.91 28.53 9.33
CA LYS A 264 12.33 29.66 10.06
C LYS A 264 11.88 30.78 9.11
N ALA A 265 12.74 31.16 8.16
CA ALA A 265 12.41 32.19 7.20
C ALA A 265 11.22 31.82 6.29
N GLN A 266 11.11 30.53 5.89
CA GLN A 266 9.97 30.04 5.12
C GLN A 266 8.67 30.04 5.94
N VAL A 267 8.73 29.65 7.21
CA VAL A 267 7.57 29.70 8.10
C VAL A 267 7.14 31.16 8.35
N GLU A 268 8.09 32.06 8.62
CA GLU A 268 7.82 33.49 8.81
C GLU A 268 7.23 34.16 7.56
N ALA A 269 7.61 33.72 6.35
CA ALA A 269 7.03 34.23 5.09
C ALA A 269 5.53 33.88 4.96
N VAL A 270 5.08 32.76 5.53
CA VAL A 270 3.68 32.29 5.47
C VAL A 270 2.86 32.79 6.68
N THR A 271 3.45 32.77 7.87
CA THR A 271 2.74 33.05 9.14
C THR A 271 2.96 34.48 9.67
N GLY A 272 3.86 35.24 9.02
CA GLY A 272 4.34 36.55 9.53
C GLY A 272 5.37 36.34 10.67
N PRO A 273 5.93 37.49 11.20
CA PRO A 273 6.96 37.43 12.24
C PRO A 273 6.43 36.78 13.50
N VAL A 274 6.96 35.61 13.83
CA VAL A 274 6.52 34.75 14.95
C VAL A 274 7.58 34.80 16.05
N GLY A 275 7.26 35.39 17.18
CA GLY A 275 8.20 35.55 18.30
C GLY A 275 8.40 34.29 19.12
N ASN A 276 7.44 33.33 19.13
CA ASN A 276 7.56 32.07 19.85
C ASN A 276 6.68 30.96 19.26
N ALA A 277 6.94 29.71 19.67
CA ALA A 277 6.23 28.52 19.20
C ALA A 277 4.72 28.56 19.45
N GLN A 278 4.24 29.23 20.51
CA GLN A 278 2.81 29.34 20.80
C GLN A 278 2.10 30.28 19.82
N GLN A 279 2.77 31.33 19.36
CA GLN A 279 2.22 32.22 18.33
C GLN A 279 2.14 31.50 16.98
N ALA A 280 3.18 30.71 16.63
CA ALA A 280 3.14 29.88 15.44
C ALA A 280 1.98 28.89 15.45
N ALA A 281 1.77 28.20 16.56
CA ALA A 281 0.64 27.28 16.72
C ALA A 281 -0.73 27.96 16.60
N ARG A 282 -0.87 29.17 17.14
CA ARG A 282 -2.12 29.96 17.02
C ARG A 282 -2.37 30.44 15.60
N SER A 283 -1.33 30.92 14.88
CA SER A 283 -1.47 31.35 13.49
C SER A 283 -1.79 30.16 12.58
N LEU A 284 -1.17 29.01 12.80
CA LEU A 284 -1.46 27.79 12.06
C LEU A 284 -2.88 27.29 12.33
N GLY A 285 -3.35 27.34 13.58
CA GLY A 285 -4.72 27.03 13.93
C GLY A 285 -5.74 27.94 13.26
N ARG A 286 -5.43 29.27 13.13
CA ARG A 286 -6.29 30.20 12.38
C ARG A 286 -6.34 29.88 10.88
N LEU A 287 -5.21 29.57 10.27
CA LEU A 287 -5.16 29.19 8.85
C LEU A 287 -5.91 27.88 8.58
N GLN A 288 -5.78 26.91 9.48
CA GLN A 288 -6.54 25.67 9.39
C GLN A 288 -8.05 25.89 9.55
N ALA A 289 -8.46 26.74 10.49
CA ALA A 289 -9.87 27.12 10.65
C ALA A 289 -10.41 27.81 9.40
N GLN A 290 -9.67 28.76 8.84
CA GLN A 290 -10.03 29.42 7.57
C GLN A 290 -10.15 28.43 6.41
N GLN A 291 -9.26 27.44 6.34
CA GLN A 291 -9.31 26.41 5.30
C GLN A 291 -10.51 25.46 5.46
N THR A 292 -10.86 25.11 6.69
CA THR A 292 -12.06 24.30 6.96
C THR A 292 -13.34 25.08 6.65
N ASP A 293 -13.42 26.36 7.05
CA ASP A 293 -14.54 27.22 6.71
C ASP A 293 -14.69 27.39 5.19
N TRP A 294 -13.60 27.58 4.48
CA TRP A 294 -13.63 27.69 3.03
C TRP A 294 -14.16 26.40 2.37
N ARG A 295 -13.70 25.23 2.83
CA ARG A 295 -14.18 23.95 2.31
C ARG A 295 -15.66 23.73 2.58
N SER A 296 -16.12 24.04 3.79
CA SER A 296 -17.54 23.91 4.14
C SER A 296 -18.42 24.79 3.26
N ARG A 297 -17.99 26.03 2.98
CA ARG A 297 -18.73 26.94 2.07
C ARG A 297 -18.74 26.43 0.62
N GLN A 298 -17.62 25.89 0.13
CA GLN A 298 -17.60 25.28 -1.20
C GLN A 298 -18.56 24.08 -1.29
N GLN A 299 -18.66 23.28 -0.25
CA GLN A 299 -19.60 22.17 -0.20
C GLN A 299 -21.05 22.69 -0.18
N GLN A 300 -21.36 23.71 0.61
CA GLN A 300 -22.68 24.35 0.61
C GLN A 300 -23.07 24.91 -0.77
N VAL A 301 -22.12 25.53 -1.47
CA VAL A 301 -22.36 25.99 -2.86
C VAL A 301 -22.68 24.83 -3.78
N ALA A 302 -21.91 23.74 -3.72
CA ALA A 302 -22.15 22.57 -4.55
C ALA A 302 -23.53 21.91 -4.30
N GLU A 303 -23.96 21.88 -3.04
CA GLU A 303 -25.30 21.39 -2.66
C GLU A 303 -26.40 22.34 -3.19
N LEU A 304 -26.20 23.67 -3.10
CA LEU A 304 -27.12 24.65 -3.67
C LEU A 304 -27.18 24.55 -5.19
N GLU A 305 -26.04 24.43 -5.86
CA GLU A 305 -25.98 24.24 -7.32
C GLU A 305 -26.75 22.98 -7.75
N SER A 306 -26.58 21.88 -7.02
CA SER A 306 -27.34 20.64 -7.26
C SER A 306 -28.84 20.84 -7.08
N ALA A 307 -29.26 21.53 -6.01
CA ALA A 307 -30.67 21.82 -5.74
C ALA A 307 -31.29 22.75 -6.80
N VAL A 308 -30.55 23.77 -7.21
CA VAL A 308 -30.98 24.69 -8.29
C VAL A 308 -31.07 23.94 -9.62
N ALA A 309 -30.10 23.08 -9.95
CA ALA A 309 -30.11 22.29 -11.17
C ALA A 309 -31.32 21.34 -11.20
N ALA A 310 -31.64 20.69 -10.08
CA ALA A 310 -32.82 19.83 -9.97
C ALA A 310 -34.13 20.62 -10.14
N TRP A 311 -34.19 21.83 -9.57
CA TRP A 311 -35.34 22.71 -9.75
C TRP A 311 -35.48 23.16 -11.21
N LEU A 312 -34.39 23.61 -11.85
CA LEU A 312 -34.40 24.01 -13.28
C LEU A 312 -34.81 22.89 -14.21
N ALA A 313 -34.43 21.66 -13.93
CA ALA A 313 -34.84 20.50 -14.73
C ALA A 313 -36.39 20.30 -14.76
N GLY A 314 -37.10 20.76 -13.72
CA GLY A 314 -38.54 20.73 -13.61
C GLY A 314 -39.26 21.98 -14.14
N GLN A 315 -38.54 23.06 -14.49
CA GLN A 315 -39.11 24.35 -14.89
C GLN A 315 -38.72 24.70 -16.34
N GLN A 316 -39.60 24.38 -17.27
CA GLN A 316 -39.40 24.78 -18.68
C GLN A 316 -39.55 26.31 -18.81
N GLY A 317 -38.51 26.98 -19.30
CA GLY A 317 -38.50 28.42 -19.52
C GLY A 317 -37.63 29.25 -18.56
N TRP A 318 -36.98 28.61 -17.59
CA TRP A 318 -35.95 29.23 -16.74
C TRP A 318 -34.57 28.77 -17.13
N GLY A 319 -33.58 29.69 -17.13
CA GLY A 319 -32.19 29.38 -17.40
C GLY A 319 -31.26 30.17 -16.49
N VAL A 320 -30.06 29.69 -16.28
CA VAL A 320 -29.00 30.40 -15.55
C VAL A 320 -28.31 31.38 -16.50
N SER A 321 -28.37 32.67 -16.18
CA SER A 321 -27.68 33.73 -16.90
C SER A 321 -26.32 34.07 -16.30
N GLY A 322 -26.12 33.86 -15.00
CA GLY A 322 -24.88 34.12 -14.31
C GLY A 322 -24.81 33.43 -12.96
N ASN A 323 -23.61 33.13 -12.56
CA ASN A 323 -23.30 32.53 -11.26
C ASN A 323 -21.99 33.16 -10.77
N TYR A 324 -21.97 33.60 -9.53
CA TYR A 324 -20.81 34.25 -8.92
C TYR A 324 -20.70 33.93 -7.43
N PHE A 325 -19.53 33.47 -7.01
CA PHE A 325 -19.21 33.18 -5.62
C PHE A 325 -18.04 34.05 -5.14
N ASP A 326 -18.23 34.86 -4.10
CA ASP A 326 -17.22 35.76 -3.53
C ASP A 326 -16.50 35.17 -2.30
N GLY A 327 -16.73 33.92 -1.97
CA GLY A 327 -16.19 33.23 -0.78
C GLY A 327 -17.10 33.32 0.45
N ARG A 328 -18.17 34.14 0.44
CA ARG A 328 -19.14 34.27 1.51
C ARG A 328 -20.58 34.20 1.02
N SER A 329 -20.84 34.83 -0.10
CA SER A 329 -22.16 34.81 -0.73
C SER A 329 -22.09 34.17 -2.11
N TRP A 330 -23.16 33.45 -2.46
CA TRP A 330 -23.34 32.87 -3.78
C TRP A 330 -24.51 33.59 -4.46
N ARG A 331 -24.20 34.31 -5.53
CA ARG A 331 -25.16 35.08 -6.33
C ARG A 331 -25.50 34.31 -7.61
N LEU A 332 -26.77 34.03 -7.79
CA LEU A 332 -27.32 33.34 -8.95
C LEU A 332 -28.25 34.31 -9.71
N VAL A 333 -27.98 34.50 -10.99
CA VAL A 333 -28.83 35.27 -11.90
C VAL A 333 -29.57 34.32 -12.82
N LEU A 334 -30.88 34.35 -12.73
CA LEU A 334 -31.78 33.51 -13.52
C LEU A 334 -32.50 34.37 -14.57
N ASN A 335 -32.71 33.81 -15.74
CA ASN A 335 -33.48 34.41 -16.82
C ASN A 335 -34.69 33.51 -17.13
N GLY A 336 -35.90 34.08 -17.19
CA GLY A 336 -37.10 33.31 -17.47
C GLY A 336 -38.28 34.20 -17.85
N ASP A 337 -39.20 33.65 -18.65
CA ASP A 337 -40.41 34.32 -19.11
C ASP A 337 -41.66 34.02 -18.25
N LEU A 338 -41.48 33.23 -17.20
CA LEU A 338 -42.56 32.79 -16.29
C LEU A 338 -42.53 33.62 -14.99
N ALA A 339 -43.66 33.61 -14.27
CA ALA A 339 -43.71 34.24 -12.94
C ALA A 339 -42.61 33.76 -12.01
N ALA A 340 -41.89 34.68 -11.38
CA ALA A 340 -40.78 34.36 -10.48
C ALA A 340 -41.27 33.50 -9.29
N PRO A 341 -40.52 32.46 -8.90
CA PRO A 341 -40.84 31.67 -7.73
C PRO A 341 -40.91 32.54 -6.48
N PRO A 342 -41.81 32.25 -5.53
CA PRO A 342 -41.94 33.02 -4.31
C PRO A 342 -40.64 32.97 -3.49
N LEU A 343 -40.32 34.06 -2.79
CA LEU A 343 -39.16 34.16 -1.90
C LEU A 343 -39.05 32.97 -0.92
N ALA A 344 -40.18 32.47 -0.42
CA ALA A 344 -40.23 31.32 0.49
C ALA A 344 -39.61 30.05 -0.12
N HIS A 345 -39.66 29.87 -1.43
CA HIS A 345 -39.00 28.75 -2.11
C HIS A 345 -37.48 28.80 -1.99
N TRP A 346 -36.92 29.97 -2.28
CA TRP A 346 -35.47 30.18 -2.17
C TRP A 346 -34.99 30.14 -0.73
N GLN A 347 -35.78 30.65 0.20
CA GLN A 347 -35.49 30.56 1.64
C GLN A 347 -35.50 29.12 2.13
N ALA A 348 -36.43 28.30 1.66
CA ALA A 348 -36.48 26.88 2.01
C ALA A 348 -35.24 26.12 1.47
N MET A 349 -34.83 26.42 0.24
CA MET A 349 -33.63 25.85 -0.39
C MET A 349 -32.37 26.29 0.36
N GLY A 350 -32.20 27.56 0.68
CA GLY A 350 -31.08 28.06 1.46
C GLY A 350 -31.02 27.45 2.87
N LYS A 351 -32.18 27.38 3.55
CA LYS A 351 -32.26 26.81 4.89
C LYS A 351 -31.85 25.32 4.94
N ALA A 352 -32.14 24.56 3.89
CA ALA A 352 -31.76 23.15 3.81
C ALA A 352 -30.23 22.95 3.85
N VAL A 353 -29.46 23.95 3.41
CA VAL A 353 -27.99 23.93 3.35
C VAL A 353 -27.34 24.85 4.42
N GLY A 354 -28.17 25.47 5.27
CA GLY A 354 -27.70 26.41 6.32
C GLY A 354 -27.32 27.80 5.79
N ALA A 355 -27.89 28.20 4.66
CA ALA A 355 -27.70 29.54 4.07
C ALA A 355 -28.98 30.39 4.18
N THR A 356 -28.82 31.71 4.18
CA THR A 356 -29.95 32.63 4.07
C THR A 356 -30.09 33.14 2.64
N ALA A 357 -31.31 33.05 2.08
CA ALA A 357 -31.59 33.49 0.73
C ALA A 357 -32.31 34.85 0.72
N SER A 358 -31.85 35.77 -0.14
CA SER A 358 -32.51 37.00 -0.47
C SER A 358 -32.70 37.09 -1.98
N VAL A 359 -33.80 37.74 -2.40
CA VAL A 359 -34.14 37.94 -3.80
C VAL A 359 -34.16 39.42 -4.07
N GLU A 360 -33.36 39.84 -5.02
CA GLU A 360 -33.34 41.22 -5.53
C GLU A 360 -34.12 41.26 -6.84
N PRO A 361 -35.23 42.00 -6.89
CA PRO A 361 -35.93 42.20 -8.19
C PRO A 361 -35.03 43.07 -9.08
N ASP A 362 -34.71 42.58 -10.26
CA ASP A 362 -33.96 43.36 -11.24
C ASP A 362 -34.93 44.34 -11.98
N THR A 363 -34.37 45.37 -12.55
CA THR A 363 -35.09 46.38 -13.38
C THR A 363 -35.70 45.77 -14.63
N LYS A 364 -35.29 44.58 -15.04
CA LYS A 364 -35.86 43.81 -16.15
C LYS A 364 -36.75 42.70 -15.61
N PRO A 365 -38.04 42.63 -16.00
CA PRO A 365 -38.97 41.62 -15.45
C PRO A 365 -38.61 40.17 -15.76
N SER A 366 -37.69 39.94 -16.70
CA SER A 366 -37.19 38.59 -17.08
C SER A 366 -35.97 38.14 -16.32
N LEU A 367 -35.41 38.96 -15.43
CA LEU A 367 -34.20 38.61 -14.66
C LEU A 367 -34.55 38.53 -13.17
N LEU A 368 -34.08 37.47 -12.51
CA LEU A 368 -34.21 37.23 -11.08
C LEU A 368 -32.83 37.01 -10.48
N THR A 369 -32.42 37.89 -9.56
CA THR A 369 -31.17 37.71 -8.83
C THR A 369 -31.45 37.16 -7.45
N VAL A 370 -30.93 35.94 -7.19
CA VAL A 370 -31.01 35.28 -5.89
C VAL A 370 -29.62 35.29 -5.26
N ASN A 371 -29.52 35.78 -4.04
CA ASN A 371 -28.30 35.88 -3.28
C ASN A 371 -28.39 34.95 -2.04
N PHE A 372 -27.50 33.98 -1.92
CA PHE A 372 -27.39 33.08 -0.79
C PHE A 372 -26.20 33.49 0.08
N ASP A 373 -26.42 33.94 1.32
CA ASP A 373 -25.36 34.20 2.28
C ASP A 373 -25.05 32.91 3.08
N LEU A 374 -23.81 32.42 2.89
CA LEU A 374 -23.28 31.20 3.49
C LEU A 374 -22.55 31.45 4.83
N GLY A 375 -22.53 32.69 5.29
CA GLY A 375 -21.77 33.11 6.46
C GLY A 375 -22.51 33.13 7.78
N VAL A 376 -23.80 32.86 7.78
CA VAL A 376 -24.65 32.91 9.00
C VAL A 376 -25.00 31.48 9.42
N GLN A 377 -24.20 30.89 10.30
CA GLN A 377 -24.75 29.86 11.19
C GLN A 377 -25.65 30.55 12.22
N PRO A 378 -26.92 30.14 12.37
CA PRO A 378 -27.80 30.67 13.40
C PRO A 378 -27.30 30.36 14.80
#